data_c6fd773e2715f09d9c5b3c19396f44c9
#
_entry.id   c6fd773e2715f09d9c5b3c19396f44c9
#
_cell.length_a   1.000
_cell.length_b   1.000
_cell.length_c   1.000
_cell.angle_alpha   90.00
_cell.angle_beta   90.00
_cell.angle_gamma   90.00
#
_symmetry.space_group_name_H-M   'P 1'
#
loop_
_entity.id
_entity.type
_entity.pdbx_description
1 polymer ?
#
loop_
_entity_poly.entity_id
_entity_poly.type
_entity_poly.pdbx_seq_one_letter_code
_entity_poly.pdbx_strand_id
1 'polypeptide(L)'
;MPFDDPLNPLTWPERIAHYGRERKRPAYLATEGEWTFGMWLIGNSYQKTASLYGAFQGDILKRIRDLMFDRKRVLHIFAGDVDLSVLSGDTLDLRPETNPTFCVDAERCDGIDLSVYDLVVADPPYSESDAHRYGRCMVNRNKVMQTLGARLSSGAYVVWLDQVLPMYRKDQFKIDCVIGIVGSTNHRFRVLTFFRKL
;
A
#
# COMPACT_ATOMS: atom_id res chain seq x y z
N MET A 1 -24.49 -7.58 -8.55
CA MET A 1 -24.04 -7.43 -7.16
C MET A 1 -23.82 -5.95 -6.89
N PRO A 2 -24.32 -5.36 -5.80
CA PRO A 2 -24.34 -3.91 -5.61
C PRO A 2 -23.03 -3.44 -4.93
N PHE A 3 -21.87 -3.58 -5.61
CA PHE A 3 -20.58 -3.17 -5.05
C PHE A 3 -19.99 -1.92 -5.69
N ASP A 4 -20.70 -1.31 -6.63
CA ASP A 4 -20.26 -0.11 -7.36
C ASP A 4 -21.14 1.12 -7.11
N ASP A 5 -21.75 1.22 -5.92
CA ASP A 5 -22.47 2.44 -5.56
C ASP A 5 -21.48 3.46 -4.99
N PRO A 6 -21.09 4.51 -5.73
CA PRO A 6 -20.21 5.55 -5.25
C PRO A 6 -20.79 6.34 -4.06
N LEU A 7 -22.08 6.20 -3.81
CA LEU A 7 -22.80 6.84 -2.71
C LEU A 7 -22.75 6.03 -1.41
N ASN A 8 -22.30 4.77 -1.46
CA ASN A 8 -22.21 3.92 -0.26
C ASN A 8 -20.89 3.12 -0.24
N PRO A 9 -19.77 3.76 0.09
CA PRO A 9 -18.48 3.07 0.15
C PRO A 9 -18.49 1.99 1.23
N LEU A 10 -17.87 0.84 0.95
CA LEU A 10 -17.73 -0.27 1.90
C LEU A 10 -17.11 0.19 3.21
N THR A 11 -17.74 -0.18 4.29
CA THR A 11 -17.26 0.06 5.66
C THR A 11 -16.12 -0.90 6.03
N TRP A 12 -15.33 -0.55 7.02
CA TRP A 12 -14.27 -1.42 7.51
C TRP A 12 -14.79 -2.75 8.10
N PRO A 13 -15.89 -2.81 8.86
CA PRO A 13 -16.50 -4.08 9.25
C PRO A 13 -16.82 -5.00 8.07
N GLU A 14 -17.33 -4.47 6.95
CA GLU A 14 -17.62 -5.25 5.74
C GLU A 14 -16.34 -5.78 5.09
N ARG A 15 -15.27 -4.96 5.02
CA ARG A 15 -13.94 -5.37 4.54
C ARG A 15 -13.36 -6.50 5.39
N ILE A 16 -13.45 -6.38 6.71
CA ILE A 16 -13.00 -7.39 7.68
C ILE A 16 -13.79 -8.70 7.50
N ALA A 17 -15.11 -8.60 7.34
CA ALA A 17 -15.96 -9.76 7.11
C ALA A 17 -15.62 -10.47 5.79
N HIS A 18 -15.40 -9.71 4.71
CA HIS A 18 -14.95 -10.27 3.42
C HIS A 18 -13.60 -10.99 3.58
N TYR A 19 -12.59 -10.31 4.15
CA TYR A 19 -11.29 -10.90 4.41
C TYR A 19 -11.37 -12.23 5.17
N GLY A 20 -12.21 -12.29 6.23
CA GLY A 20 -12.41 -13.50 7.02
C GLY A 20 -12.97 -14.66 6.20
N ARG A 21 -13.92 -14.40 5.31
CA ARG A 21 -14.49 -15.40 4.39
C ARG A 21 -13.45 -15.93 3.40
N GLU A 22 -12.74 -15.02 2.72
CA GLU A 22 -11.75 -15.39 1.68
C GLU A 22 -10.56 -16.16 2.27
N ARG A 23 -10.06 -15.74 3.41
CA ARG A 23 -8.88 -16.35 4.02
C ARG A 23 -9.19 -17.47 5.01
N LYS A 24 -10.45 -17.71 5.32
CA LYS A 24 -10.91 -18.70 6.31
C LYS A 24 -10.21 -18.56 7.67
N ARG A 25 -9.88 -17.31 8.04
CA ARG A 25 -9.23 -16.96 9.29
C ARG A 25 -9.54 -15.50 9.67
N PRO A 26 -9.46 -15.14 10.97
CA PRO A 26 -9.69 -13.77 11.41
C PRO A 26 -8.71 -12.78 10.75
N ALA A 27 -9.17 -11.56 10.53
CA ALA A 27 -8.32 -10.47 10.06
C ALA A 27 -7.37 -9.96 11.15
N TYR A 28 -7.67 -10.25 12.42
CA TYR A 28 -6.99 -9.68 13.60
C TYR A 28 -7.04 -8.14 13.59
N LEU A 29 -8.17 -7.61 13.17
CA LEU A 29 -8.50 -6.19 13.15
C LEU A 29 -9.73 -5.96 14.01
N ALA A 30 -9.72 -4.83 14.75
CA ALA A 30 -10.84 -4.32 15.51
C ALA A 30 -11.25 -2.96 14.98
N THR A 31 -12.53 -2.64 15.07
CA THR A 31 -13.07 -1.32 14.73
C THR A 31 -13.68 -0.71 16.00
N GLU A 32 -13.25 0.49 16.34
CA GLU A 32 -13.78 1.27 17.47
C GLU A 32 -14.06 2.70 16.99
N GLY A 33 -15.34 3.06 16.94
CA GLY A 33 -15.78 4.31 16.33
C GLY A 33 -15.38 4.39 14.86
N GLU A 34 -14.61 5.41 14.51
CA GLU A 34 -14.11 5.62 13.15
C GLU A 34 -12.73 4.97 12.89
N TRP A 35 -12.15 4.31 13.89
CA TRP A 35 -10.82 3.74 13.81
C TRP A 35 -10.85 2.23 13.59
N THR A 36 -10.06 1.76 12.64
CA THR A 36 -9.75 0.35 12.48
C THR A 36 -8.26 0.14 12.73
N PHE A 37 -7.93 -0.86 13.53
CA PHE A 37 -6.54 -1.14 13.89
C PHE A 37 -6.34 -2.62 14.17
N GLY A 38 -5.08 -3.05 14.12
CA GLY A 38 -4.74 -4.43 14.46
C GLY A 38 -3.27 -4.75 14.31
N MET A 39 -2.96 -6.06 14.36
CA MET A 39 -1.58 -6.55 14.22
C MET A 39 -1.52 -7.80 13.37
N TRP A 40 -0.53 -7.85 12.48
CA TRP A 40 -0.21 -9.03 11.71
C TRP A 40 1.18 -9.57 12.01
N LEU A 41 1.23 -10.83 12.39
CA LEU A 41 2.46 -11.61 12.40
C LEU A 41 2.63 -12.24 11.02
N ILE A 42 3.70 -11.90 10.32
CA ILE A 42 3.96 -12.36 8.96
C ILE A 42 5.11 -13.36 8.98
N GLY A 43 4.81 -14.59 8.57
CA GLY A 43 5.82 -15.65 8.41
C GLY A 43 6.75 -15.36 7.22
N ASN A 44 7.90 -16.05 7.22
CA ASN A 44 8.82 -16.00 6.08
C ASN A 44 8.24 -16.67 4.87
N SER A 45 8.42 -16.05 3.72
CA SER A 45 8.27 -16.73 2.44
C SER A 45 9.61 -17.30 2.04
N TYR A 46 9.86 -18.58 2.37
CA TYR A 46 11.09 -19.29 2.00
C TYR A 46 11.19 -19.60 0.49
N GLN A 47 10.23 -19.22 -0.31
CA GLN A 47 10.10 -19.68 -1.70
C GLN A 47 10.72 -18.75 -2.75
N LYS A 48 11.37 -17.64 -2.38
CA LYS A 48 12.00 -16.75 -3.38
C LYS A 48 13.50 -16.71 -3.21
N THR A 49 14.21 -17.50 -3.99
CA THR A 49 15.68 -17.50 -4.18
C THR A 49 16.13 -16.52 -5.23
N ALA A 50 15.55 -15.56 -5.69
CA ALA A 50 16.04 -14.49 -6.57
C ALA A 50 14.95 -13.46 -6.85
N SER A 51 14.58 -12.66 -5.86
CA SER A 51 13.86 -11.42 -6.14
C SER A 51 14.82 -10.25 -5.99
N LEU A 52 14.70 -9.27 -6.83
CA LEU A 52 15.32 -7.97 -6.61
C LEU A 52 14.91 -7.48 -5.21
N TYR A 53 15.88 -6.98 -4.46
CA TYR A 53 15.62 -6.46 -3.11
C TYR A 53 14.54 -5.37 -3.18
N GLY A 54 13.52 -5.42 -2.29
CA GLY A 54 12.51 -4.38 -2.17
C GLY A 54 11.13 -4.71 -2.73
N ALA A 55 10.81 -6.00 -2.94
CA ALA A 55 9.45 -6.39 -3.26
C ALA A 55 8.57 -6.49 -1.99
N PHE A 56 7.29 -6.12 -2.10
CA PHE A 56 6.29 -6.42 -1.08
C PHE A 56 6.30 -7.90 -0.72
N GLN A 57 6.32 -8.22 0.57
CA GLN A 57 6.11 -9.60 0.99
C GLN A 57 4.74 -10.08 0.48
N GLY A 58 4.72 -11.18 -0.27
CA GLY A 58 3.52 -11.66 -0.97
C GLY A 58 2.31 -11.90 -0.06
N ASP A 59 2.51 -12.25 1.24
CA ASP A 59 1.37 -12.40 2.16
C ASP A 59 0.77 -11.04 2.55
N ILE A 60 1.56 -9.99 2.67
CA ILE A 60 1.05 -8.62 2.93
C ILE A 60 0.21 -8.16 1.74
N LEU A 61 0.74 -8.33 0.53
CA LEU A 61 0.04 -7.92 -0.69
C LEU A 61 -1.30 -8.68 -0.87
N LYS A 62 -1.31 -9.99 -0.59
CA LYS A 62 -2.55 -10.79 -0.56
C LYS A 62 -3.56 -10.26 0.45
N ARG A 63 -3.11 -9.83 1.63
CA ARG A 63 -3.99 -9.28 2.66
C ARG A 63 -4.54 -7.91 2.27
N ILE A 64 -3.73 -7.06 1.63
CA ILE A 64 -4.18 -5.77 1.07
C ILE A 64 -5.26 -6.03 0.02
N ARG A 65 -5.02 -6.94 -0.94
CA ARG A 65 -6.00 -7.33 -1.96
C ARG A 65 -7.34 -7.73 -1.34
N ASP A 66 -7.28 -8.59 -0.33
CA ASP A 66 -8.50 -9.16 0.27
C ASP A 66 -9.27 -8.12 1.12
N LEU A 67 -8.59 -7.10 1.67
CA LEU A 67 -9.24 -5.95 2.33
C LEU A 67 -9.76 -4.90 1.34
N MET A 68 -9.06 -4.72 0.21
CA MET A 68 -9.36 -3.71 -0.81
C MET A 68 -9.97 -4.32 -2.08
N PHE A 69 -10.74 -5.40 -1.91
CA PHE A 69 -11.28 -6.22 -3.01
C PHE A 69 -12.21 -5.48 -3.96
N ASP A 70 -12.79 -4.36 -3.52
CA ASP A 70 -13.62 -3.45 -4.30
C ASP A 70 -12.82 -2.52 -5.22
N ARG A 71 -11.49 -2.44 -5.05
CA ARG A 71 -10.62 -1.56 -5.82
C ARG A 71 -10.15 -2.23 -7.11
N LYS A 72 -10.18 -1.50 -8.22
CA LYS A 72 -9.94 -2.04 -9.57
C LYS A 72 -8.76 -1.42 -10.29
N ARG A 73 -8.45 -0.16 -10.00
CA ARG A 73 -7.39 0.62 -10.65
C ARG A 73 -6.25 0.85 -9.67
N VAL A 74 -5.31 -0.10 -9.65
CA VAL A 74 -4.21 -0.12 -8.68
C VAL A 74 -2.95 0.47 -9.30
N LEU A 75 -2.25 1.32 -8.53
CA LEU A 75 -0.90 1.79 -8.81
C LEU A 75 0.04 1.35 -7.69
N HIS A 76 1.05 0.55 -8.02
CA HIS A 76 2.13 0.20 -7.11
C HIS A 76 3.26 1.22 -7.26
N ILE A 77 3.54 2.00 -6.22
CA ILE A 77 4.68 2.93 -6.19
C ILE A 77 5.82 2.35 -5.36
N PHE A 78 7.06 2.59 -5.77
CA PHE A 78 8.26 1.87 -5.31
C PHE A 78 8.13 0.37 -5.57
N ALA A 79 7.62 0.03 -6.75
CA ALA A 79 7.08 -1.29 -7.05
C ALA A 79 8.12 -2.41 -6.95
N GLY A 80 9.38 -2.13 -7.27
CA GLY A 80 10.41 -3.16 -7.30
C GLY A 80 9.98 -4.34 -8.17
N ASP A 81 10.17 -5.55 -7.64
CA ASP A 81 9.72 -6.81 -8.24
C ASP A 81 8.39 -7.26 -7.59
N VAL A 82 7.36 -6.40 -7.65
CA VAL A 82 6.05 -6.72 -7.11
C VAL A 82 5.36 -7.83 -7.89
N ASP A 83 4.75 -8.76 -7.17
CA ASP A 83 4.01 -9.88 -7.79
C ASP A 83 2.62 -9.44 -8.27
N LEU A 84 2.52 -9.02 -9.52
CA LEU A 84 1.27 -8.57 -10.14
C LEU A 84 0.22 -9.69 -10.31
N SER A 85 0.60 -10.97 -10.16
CA SER A 85 -0.38 -12.06 -10.12
C SER A 85 -1.18 -12.08 -8.83
N VAL A 86 -0.65 -11.46 -7.77
CA VAL A 86 -1.33 -11.32 -6.47
C VAL A 86 -2.27 -10.13 -6.45
N LEU A 87 -1.80 -8.97 -6.90
CA LEU A 87 -2.60 -7.75 -7.01
C LEU A 87 -2.17 -7.03 -8.29
N SER A 88 -2.98 -7.19 -9.33
CA SER A 88 -2.72 -6.57 -10.65
C SER A 88 -2.83 -5.06 -10.58
N GLY A 89 -2.05 -4.37 -11.41
CA GLY A 89 -2.06 -2.91 -11.49
C GLY A 89 -0.86 -2.37 -12.27
N ASP A 90 -0.82 -1.06 -12.42
CA ASP A 90 0.34 -0.37 -12.98
C ASP A 90 1.44 -0.25 -11.93
N THR A 91 2.68 -0.15 -12.38
CA THR A 91 3.86 -0.06 -11.52
C THR A 91 4.64 1.23 -11.78
N LEU A 92 5.14 1.84 -10.70
CA LEU A 92 6.01 3.00 -10.74
C LEU A 92 7.28 2.72 -9.94
N ASP A 93 8.41 2.81 -10.57
CA ASP A 93 9.73 2.72 -9.93
C ASP A 93 10.74 3.60 -10.67
N LEU A 94 11.77 4.07 -10.00
CA LEU A 94 12.87 4.81 -10.63
C LEU A 94 13.88 3.90 -11.32
N ARG A 95 13.83 2.61 -11.07
CA ARG A 95 14.77 1.61 -11.58
C ARG A 95 14.24 1.00 -12.87
N PRO A 96 14.83 1.30 -14.03
CA PRO A 96 14.38 0.74 -15.31
C PRO A 96 14.56 -0.79 -15.39
N GLU A 97 15.49 -1.37 -14.60
CA GLU A 97 15.71 -2.80 -14.55
C GLU A 97 14.54 -3.60 -13.95
N THR A 98 13.63 -2.95 -13.23
CA THR A 98 12.37 -3.56 -12.75
C THR A 98 11.28 -3.55 -13.83
N ASN A 99 11.55 -2.95 -14.99
CA ASN A 99 10.61 -2.81 -16.11
C ASN A 99 9.22 -2.28 -15.67
N PRO A 100 9.16 -1.13 -14.97
CA PRO A 100 7.90 -0.59 -14.47
C PRO A 100 7.05 0.00 -15.62
N THR A 101 5.73 0.07 -15.40
CA THR A 101 4.82 0.80 -16.31
C THR A 101 5.25 2.26 -16.45
N PHE A 102 5.69 2.87 -15.35
CA PHE A 102 6.18 4.25 -15.31
C PHE A 102 7.56 4.31 -14.63
N CYS A 103 8.59 4.64 -15.40
CA CYS A 103 9.95 4.84 -14.88
C CYS A 103 10.15 6.32 -14.53
N VAL A 104 9.53 6.79 -13.44
CA VAL A 104 9.52 8.19 -13.00
C VAL A 104 9.63 8.31 -11.50
N ASP A 105 9.89 9.54 -11.02
CA ASP A 105 10.00 9.85 -9.60
C ASP A 105 8.61 9.90 -8.94
N ALA A 106 8.42 9.08 -7.90
CA ALA A 106 7.18 9.04 -7.10
C ALA A 106 6.88 10.36 -6.38
N GLU A 107 7.89 11.20 -6.13
CA GLU A 107 7.69 12.53 -5.54
C GLU A 107 6.94 13.48 -6.49
N ARG A 108 6.96 13.22 -7.80
CA ARG A 108 6.34 14.06 -8.83
C ARG A 108 5.26 13.35 -9.64
N CYS A 109 5.43 12.06 -9.89
CA CYS A 109 4.57 11.26 -10.77
C CYS A 109 4.35 11.93 -12.13
N ASP A 110 5.43 12.42 -12.75
CA ASP A 110 5.35 13.16 -14.01
C ASP A 110 4.72 12.32 -15.12
N GLY A 111 3.78 12.91 -15.87
CA GLY A 111 3.10 12.26 -16.98
C GLY A 111 2.05 11.22 -16.62
N ILE A 112 1.78 10.99 -15.32
CA ILE A 112 0.78 10.02 -14.87
C ILE A 112 -0.52 10.75 -14.50
N ASP A 113 -1.64 10.30 -15.01
CA ASP A 113 -2.96 10.72 -14.50
C ASP A 113 -3.30 9.89 -13.25
N LEU A 114 -3.06 10.48 -12.07
CA LEU A 114 -3.34 9.82 -10.80
C LEU A 114 -4.84 9.72 -10.48
N SER A 115 -5.68 10.53 -11.13
CA SER A 115 -7.12 10.56 -10.85
C SER A 115 -7.86 9.28 -11.25
N VAL A 116 -7.24 8.46 -12.10
CA VAL A 116 -7.82 7.20 -12.55
C VAL A 116 -7.64 6.04 -11.56
N TYR A 117 -6.75 6.18 -10.57
CA TYR A 117 -6.46 5.12 -9.61
C TYR A 117 -7.33 5.26 -8.36
N ASP A 118 -7.91 4.14 -7.94
CA ASP A 118 -8.73 4.03 -6.72
C ASP A 118 -7.95 3.39 -5.55
N LEU A 119 -6.76 2.82 -5.85
CA LEU A 119 -5.84 2.25 -4.86
C LEU A 119 -4.39 2.52 -5.25
N VAL A 120 -3.63 3.13 -4.36
CA VAL A 120 -2.18 3.25 -4.45
C VAL A 120 -1.55 2.40 -3.35
N VAL A 121 -0.58 1.56 -3.69
CA VAL A 121 0.15 0.71 -2.74
C VAL A 121 1.62 1.12 -2.75
N ALA A 122 2.17 1.47 -1.58
CA ALA A 122 3.49 2.06 -1.43
C ALA A 122 4.34 1.33 -0.37
N ASP A 123 5.57 0.96 -0.74
CA ASP A 123 6.59 0.38 0.14
C ASP A 123 7.94 1.09 -0.11
N PRO A 124 8.11 2.34 0.38
CA PRO A 124 9.33 3.10 0.12
C PRO A 124 10.54 2.51 0.87
N PRO A 125 11.79 2.83 0.48
CA PRO A 125 12.97 2.46 1.23
C PRO A 125 12.91 3.05 2.66
N TYR A 126 13.18 2.21 3.68
CA TYR A 126 13.00 2.59 5.10
C TYR A 126 14.17 3.38 5.67
N SER A 127 15.37 3.24 5.10
CA SER A 127 16.60 3.84 5.59
C SER A 127 17.50 4.32 4.45
N GLU A 128 18.47 5.20 4.79
CA GLU A 128 19.49 5.62 3.83
C GLU A 128 20.28 4.44 3.26
N SER A 129 20.56 3.43 4.08
CA SER A 129 21.25 2.22 3.63
C SER A 129 20.39 1.42 2.62
N ASP A 130 19.08 1.40 2.79
CA ASP A 130 18.18 0.80 1.81
C ASP A 130 18.15 1.65 0.53
N ALA A 131 18.03 2.99 0.64
CA ALA A 131 18.08 3.89 -0.50
C ALA A 131 19.40 3.79 -1.27
N HIS A 132 20.53 3.72 -0.58
CA HIS A 132 21.85 3.53 -1.20
C HIS A 132 21.97 2.20 -1.97
N ARG A 133 21.37 1.12 -1.48
CA ARG A 133 21.30 -0.17 -2.22
C ARG A 133 20.56 -0.04 -3.55
N TYR A 134 19.65 0.92 -3.64
CA TYR A 134 18.96 1.28 -4.88
C TYR A 134 19.70 2.35 -5.70
N GLY A 135 20.91 2.78 -5.27
CA GLY A 135 21.71 3.82 -5.94
C GLY A 135 21.04 5.19 -5.91
N ARG A 136 20.20 5.48 -4.91
CA ARG A 136 19.38 6.70 -4.83
C ARG A 136 19.48 7.36 -3.45
N CYS A 137 19.04 8.64 -3.40
CA CYS A 137 18.81 9.34 -2.14
C CYS A 137 17.51 8.85 -1.49
N MET A 138 17.38 9.08 -0.17
CA MET A 138 16.12 8.83 0.53
C MET A 138 14.96 9.58 -0.11
N VAL A 139 13.84 8.89 -0.29
CA VAL A 139 12.61 9.49 -0.78
C VAL A 139 12.03 10.47 0.24
N ASN A 140 11.56 11.60 -0.25
CA ASN A 140 10.81 12.55 0.58
C ASN A 140 9.35 12.12 0.66
N ARG A 141 9.03 11.32 1.70
CA ARG A 141 7.68 10.76 1.95
C ARG A 141 6.58 11.82 1.92
N ASN A 142 6.88 13.00 2.49
CA ASN A 142 5.92 14.09 2.58
C ASN A 142 5.57 14.65 1.20
N LYS A 143 6.58 14.73 0.33
CA LYS A 143 6.38 15.17 -1.06
C LYS A 143 5.53 14.19 -1.86
N VAL A 144 5.77 12.88 -1.69
CA VAL A 144 4.94 11.83 -2.29
C VAL A 144 3.49 11.98 -1.82
N MET A 145 3.26 12.09 -0.50
CA MET A 145 1.90 12.28 0.04
C MET A 145 1.24 13.57 -0.43
N GLN A 146 2.00 14.66 -0.61
CA GLN A 146 1.48 15.92 -1.19
C GLN A 146 1.05 15.73 -2.65
N THR A 147 1.87 15.05 -3.46
CA THR A 147 1.56 14.78 -4.87
C THR A 147 0.33 13.89 -5.00
N LEU A 148 0.25 12.82 -4.21
CA LEU A 148 -0.93 11.94 -4.18
C LEU A 148 -2.17 12.69 -3.70
N GLY A 149 -2.05 13.48 -2.64
CA GLY A 149 -3.16 14.28 -2.09
C GLY A 149 -3.71 15.34 -3.04
N ALA A 150 -2.86 15.90 -3.88
CA ALA A 150 -3.26 16.91 -4.86
C ALA A 150 -3.94 16.31 -6.11
N ARG A 151 -3.67 15.05 -6.45
CA ARG A 151 -3.99 14.50 -7.78
C ARG A 151 -4.86 13.25 -7.77
N LEU A 152 -4.99 12.54 -6.63
CA LEU A 152 -5.94 11.43 -6.50
C LEU A 152 -7.37 11.94 -6.40
N SER A 153 -8.31 11.17 -6.92
CA SER A 153 -9.75 11.42 -6.75
C SER A 153 -10.21 11.13 -5.32
N SER A 154 -11.24 11.84 -4.85
CA SER A 154 -11.88 11.57 -3.56
C SER A 154 -12.34 10.11 -3.47
N GLY A 155 -12.18 9.49 -2.30
CA GLY A 155 -12.49 8.09 -2.05
C GLY A 155 -11.39 7.10 -2.42
N ALA A 156 -10.34 7.51 -3.16
CA ALA A 156 -9.18 6.66 -3.41
C ALA A 156 -8.43 6.33 -2.11
N TYR A 157 -7.78 5.17 -2.06
CA TYR A 157 -6.94 4.77 -0.93
C TYR A 157 -5.46 4.82 -1.26
N VAL A 158 -4.66 5.25 -0.29
CA VAL A 158 -3.21 5.06 -0.27
C VAL A 158 -2.88 4.10 0.86
N VAL A 159 -2.33 2.94 0.53
CA VAL A 159 -1.87 1.92 1.47
C VAL A 159 -0.36 2.03 1.57
N TRP A 160 0.14 2.52 2.70
CA TRP A 160 1.54 2.86 2.92
C TRP A 160 2.16 1.94 3.97
N LEU A 161 3.20 1.20 3.57
CA LEU A 161 3.98 0.33 4.45
C LEU A 161 5.30 1.01 4.78
N ASP A 162 5.57 1.31 6.05
CA ASP A 162 6.81 1.96 6.48
C ASP A 162 7.11 1.70 7.97
N GLN A 163 8.26 2.13 8.43
CA GLN A 163 8.63 2.19 9.84
C GLN A 163 8.19 3.52 10.49
N VAL A 164 7.89 4.52 9.69
CA VAL A 164 7.41 5.84 10.13
C VAL A 164 6.14 6.23 9.38
N LEU A 165 5.26 6.93 10.07
CA LEU A 165 4.08 7.51 9.44
C LEU A 165 4.51 8.75 8.62
N PRO A 166 4.23 8.81 7.30
CA PRO A 166 4.50 10.02 6.53
C PRO A 166 3.63 11.16 7.01
N MET A 167 4.14 12.39 6.97
CA MET A 167 3.30 13.57 7.19
C MET A 167 2.32 13.70 6.03
N TYR A 168 1.08 14.01 6.35
CA TYR A 168 -0.01 14.20 5.40
C TYR A 168 -0.88 15.38 5.81
N ARG A 169 -1.62 15.92 4.86
CA ARG A 169 -2.59 16.99 5.12
C ARG A 169 -3.93 16.39 5.53
N LYS A 170 -4.45 16.81 6.70
CA LYS A 170 -5.73 16.32 7.25
C LYS A 170 -6.95 16.78 6.45
N ASP A 171 -6.80 17.80 5.62
CA ASP A 171 -7.81 18.26 4.67
C ASP A 171 -7.80 17.48 3.34
N GLN A 172 -6.78 16.64 3.13
CA GLN A 172 -6.66 15.80 1.94
C GLN A 172 -6.84 14.31 2.23
N PHE A 173 -6.44 13.86 3.42
CA PHE A 173 -6.49 12.45 3.79
C PHE A 173 -7.04 12.24 5.19
N LYS A 174 -7.80 11.16 5.35
CA LYS A 174 -8.18 10.58 6.64
C LYS A 174 -7.50 9.22 6.77
N ILE A 175 -6.98 8.89 7.96
CA ILE A 175 -6.54 7.53 8.26
C ILE A 175 -7.78 6.72 8.66
N ASP A 176 -8.07 5.66 7.93
CA ASP A 176 -9.18 4.76 8.21
C ASP A 176 -8.72 3.49 8.93
N CYS A 177 -7.47 3.02 8.68
CA CYS A 177 -6.97 1.81 9.32
C CYS A 177 -5.44 1.87 9.53
N VAL A 178 -4.98 1.30 10.65
CA VAL A 178 -3.57 1.14 10.99
C VAL A 178 -3.29 -0.28 11.44
N ILE A 179 -2.33 -0.95 10.80
CA ILE A 179 -1.97 -2.34 11.11
C ILE A 179 -0.48 -2.43 11.43
N GLY A 180 -0.16 -2.83 12.65
CA GLY A 180 1.21 -3.20 13.01
C GLY A 180 1.61 -4.50 12.31
N ILE A 181 2.80 -4.54 11.74
CA ILE A 181 3.34 -5.73 11.08
C ILE A 181 4.65 -6.12 11.73
N VAL A 182 4.73 -7.37 12.16
CA VAL A 182 5.95 -7.99 12.70
C VAL A 182 6.36 -9.14 11.80
N GLY A 183 7.55 -9.04 11.21
CA GLY A 183 8.14 -10.14 10.44
C GLY A 183 8.77 -11.18 11.35
N SER A 184 8.59 -12.46 11.06
CA SER A 184 9.10 -13.56 11.91
C SER A 184 10.61 -13.74 11.87
N THR A 185 11.32 -13.22 10.85
CA THR A 185 12.77 -13.42 10.69
C THR A 185 13.64 -12.33 11.27
N ASN A 186 13.26 -11.08 11.09
CA ASN A 186 14.08 -9.94 11.48
C ASN A 186 13.46 -9.12 12.62
N HIS A 187 12.27 -9.54 13.08
CA HIS A 187 11.50 -8.89 14.13
C HIS A 187 11.31 -7.36 13.93
N ARG A 188 11.51 -6.87 12.70
CA ARG A 188 11.29 -5.45 12.39
C ARG A 188 9.81 -5.15 12.50
N PHE A 189 9.50 -4.13 13.27
CA PHE A 189 8.17 -3.56 13.34
C PHE A 189 7.97 -2.59 12.19
N ARG A 190 6.88 -2.77 11.44
CA ARG A 190 6.44 -1.85 10.38
C ARG A 190 4.98 -1.51 10.60
N VAL A 191 4.53 -0.44 9.99
CA VAL A 191 3.14 0.00 10.07
C VAL A 191 2.58 0.07 8.66
N LEU A 192 1.46 -0.60 8.44
CA LEU A 192 0.66 -0.49 7.24
C LEU A 192 -0.50 0.46 7.52
N THR A 193 -0.51 1.60 6.87
CA THR A 193 -1.52 2.64 7.07
C THR A 193 -2.39 2.79 5.84
N PHE A 194 -3.69 2.84 6.03
CA PHE A 194 -4.68 3.04 4.98
C PHE A 194 -5.21 4.47 5.08
N PHE A 195 -4.76 5.31 4.17
CA PHE A 195 -5.23 6.67 4.02
C PHE A 195 -6.34 6.70 2.98
N ARG A 196 -7.47 7.29 3.33
CA ARG A 196 -8.55 7.56 2.37
C ARG A 196 -8.47 9.02 1.93
N LYS A 197 -8.48 9.27 0.62
CA LYS A 197 -8.55 10.61 0.02
C LYS A 197 -9.92 11.22 0.31
N LEU A 198 -9.93 12.43 0.84
CA LEU A 198 -11.13 13.23 1.12
C LEU A 198 -11.60 14.00 -0.11
#